data_ab32ade4a6f4f86b40e6ad2562d92178
#
_entry.id   ab32ade4a6f4f86b40e6ad2562d92178
#
_cell.length_a   1.000
_cell.length_b   1.000
_cell.length_c   1.000
_cell.angle_alpha   90.00
_cell.angle_beta   90.00
_cell.angle_gamma   90.00
#
_symmetry.space_group_name_H-M   'P 1'
#
loop_
_entity.id
_entity.type
_entity.pdbx_description
1 polymer ?
#
loop_
_entity_poly.entity_id
_entity_poly.type
_entity_poly.pdbx_seq_one_letter_code
_entity_poly.pdbx_strand_id
1 'polypeptide(L)'
;MRLLTILFFGTIVLGQGNVISENSFTAYDEVLTGKGRLISMIPVAGGLFNMGSPEDEAGRRKDEGPVYVVRLNDFWISKLEIPWDVYELFVYSNADSPAENRGEITLDIDGVSGATMPYINYNKPGYPATNITQYAASQFCKWLTAKTGNYYRLPTEAEWEYACRADSKNAFSFGPASKSIASYAWYKGNSDGKLHKGGMKKPNALGLYDMHGNVAEWVIDRYERNGYPHYTDIVTDPFQLGEELYPRVVRGGSYKDKPARIRSAARGYSKRSWKKRDPQSPKSLWWNTDAVHVGFRIVRPRTLPAQSELTKYWIEPLKEY
;
A
#
# COMPACT_ATOMS: atom_id res chain seq x y z
N MET A 1 20.00 -24.11 56.88
CA MET A 1 18.71 -24.04 56.18
C MET A 1 18.92 -23.17 54.95
N ARG A 2 19.20 -23.81 53.82
CA ARG A 2 19.45 -23.08 52.54
C ARG A 2 18.15 -23.08 51.74
N LEU A 3 17.61 -21.90 51.45
CA LEU A 3 16.47 -21.72 50.54
C LEU A 3 16.94 -21.93 49.12
N LEU A 4 16.36 -22.87 48.41
CA LEU A 4 16.56 -23.14 47.01
C LEU A 4 15.49 -22.36 46.23
N THR A 5 15.88 -21.31 45.53
CA THR A 5 14.99 -20.53 44.64
C THR A 5 14.97 -21.24 43.29
N ILE A 6 13.85 -21.87 42.96
CA ILE A 6 13.63 -22.48 41.64
C ILE A 6 13.11 -21.39 40.71
N LEU A 7 13.93 -21.02 39.71
CA LEU A 7 13.52 -20.19 38.61
C LEU A 7 12.82 -21.07 37.55
N PHE A 8 11.52 -20.89 37.37
CA PHE A 8 10.79 -21.44 36.25
C PHE A 8 11.10 -20.61 34.99
N PHE A 9 11.88 -21.20 34.09
CA PHE A 9 11.94 -20.72 32.70
C PHE A 9 10.72 -21.30 31.95
N GLY A 10 9.71 -20.47 31.75
CA GLY A 10 8.61 -20.78 30.85
C GLY A 10 9.07 -20.68 29.42
N THR A 11 9.25 -21.79 28.74
CA THR A 11 9.45 -21.85 27.29
C THR A 11 8.14 -21.48 26.60
N ILE A 12 8.05 -20.29 26.04
CA ILE A 12 6.97 -19.90 25.13
C ILE A 12 7.23 -20.62 23.80
N VAL A 13 6.43 -21.62 23.50
CA VAL A 13 6.38 -22.23 22.16
C VAL A 13 5.63 -21.26 21.27
N LEU A 14 6.37 -20.41 20.58
CA LEU A 14 5.86 -19.63 19.44
C LEU A 14 5.64 -20.59 18.28
N GLY A 15 4.44 -20.60 17.73
CA GLY A 15 4.10 -21.33 16.52
C GLY A 15 5.10 -21.06 15.41
N GLN A 16 5.40 -22.08 14.59
CA GLN A 16 6.37 -22.02 13.49
C GLN A 16 5.92 -21.02 12.41
N GLY A 17 6.12 -19.73 12.65
CA GLY A 17 6.31 -18.75 11.59
C GLY A 17 7.77 -18.82 11.17
N ASN A 18 8.05 -18.87 9.88
CA ASN A 18 9.41 -18.77 9.35
C ASN A 18 10.07 -17.49 9.88
N VAL A 19 10.83 -17.60 10.96
CA VAL A 19 11.73 -16.53 11.41
C VAL A 19 12.82 -16.43 10.35
N ILE A 20 12.64 -15.53 9.40
CA ILE A 20 13.72 -15.12 8.51
C ILE A 20 14.82 -14.57 9.43
N SER A 21 16.00 -15.17 9.41
CA SER A 21 17.11 -14.67 10.19
C SER A 21 17.26 -13.17 9.94
N GLU A 22 17.34 -12.36 10.99
CA GLU A 22 17.40 -10.88 10.92
C GLU A 22 18.49 -10.32 9.98
N ASN A 23 19.35 -11.18 9.44
CA ASN A 23 20.50 -10.82 8.62
C ASN A 23 20.30 -10.87 7.09
N SER A 24 19.20 -11.43 6.56
CA SER A 24 19.04 -11.52 5.10
C SER A 24 18.00 -10.53 4.56
N PHE A 25 18.47 -9.47 3.89
CA PHE A 25 17.61 -8.53 3.16
C PHE A 25 17.33 -9.08 1.74
N THR A 26 16.50 -10.13 1.67
CA THR A 26 16.13 -10.84 0.44
C THR A 26 14.62 -10.86 0.24
N ALA A 27 14.18 -11.19 -0.97
CA ALA A 27 12.76 -11.41 -1.24
C ALA A 27 12.24 -12.61 -0.43
N TYR A 28 10.99 -12.51 0.03
CA TYR A 28 10.32 -13.58 0.75
C TYR A 28 8.81 -13.59 0.45
N ASP A 29 8.19 -14.70 0.75
CA ASP A 29 6.74 -14.86 0.68
C ASP A 29 6.15 -14.88 2.11
N GLU A 30 5.24 -13.94 2.41
CA GLU A 30 4.43 -13.97 3.61
C GLU A 30 3.25 -14.92 3.39
N VAL A 31 3.35 -16.13 3.96
CA VAL A 31 2.35 -17.20 3.77
C VAL A 31 1.23 -17.04 4.79
N LEU A 32 0.01 -16.81 4.34
CA LEU A 32 -1.13 -16.49 5.20
C LEU A 32 -2.00 -17.70 5.57
N THR A 33 -2.04 -18.69 4.70
CA THR A 33 -2.81 -19.93 4.93
C THR A 33 -2.13 -21.10 4.23
N GLY A 34 -2.41 -22.33 4.69
CA GLY A 34 -1.95 -23.56 4.04
C GLY A 34 -2.52 -23.79 2.63
N LYS A 35 -3.36 -22.89 2.11
CA LYS A 35 -3.95 -22.93 0.75
C LYS A 35 -3.18 -22.10 -0.29
N GLY A 36 -1.93 -21.74 -0.01
CA GLY A 36 -1.08 -21.01 -0.96
C GLY A 36 -1.43 -19.53 -1.15
N ARG A 37 -2.24 -18.94 -0.28
CA ARG A 37 -2.45 -17.49 -0.25
C ARG A 37 -1.25 -16.83 0.40
N LEU A 38 -0.52 -16.07 -0.38
CA LEU A 38 0.74 -15.43 0.05
C LEU A 38 0.87 -14.01 -0.53
N ILE A 39 1.74 -13.24 0.10
CA ILE A 39 2.17 -11.93 -0.36
C ILE A 39 3.68 -12.00 -0.60
N SER A 40 4.11 -11.95 -1.88
CA SER A 40 5.53 -11.85 -2.19
C SER A 40 6.04 -10.46 -1.87
N MET A 41 7.08 -10.37 -1.04
CA MET A 41 7.71 -9.14 -0.59
C MET A 41 9.09 -8.99 -1.24
N ILE A 42 9.31 -7.88 -1.93
CA ILE A 42 10.53 -7.57 -2.66
C ILE A 42 11.37 -6.59 -1.84
N PRO A 43 12.67 -6.85 -1.60
CA PRO A 43 13.54 -5.93 -0.91
C PRO A 43 13.86 -4.72 -1.80
N VAL A 44 13.80 -3.55 -1.22
CA VAL A 44 14.19 -2.29 -1.84
C VAL A 44 15.27 -1.66 -0.98
N ALA A 45 16.52 -1.71 -1.47
CA ALA A 45 17.63 -1.05 -0.79
C ALA A 45 17.36 0.46 -0.74
N GLY A 46 17.49 1.04 0.42
CA GLY A 46 17.36 2.47 0.62
C GLY A 46 18.41 3.26 -0.15
N GLY A 47 18.21 4.55 -0.27
CA GLY A 47 19.13 5.41 -1.01
C GLY A 47 18.62 6.83 -1.17
N LEU A 48 19.29 7.60 -2.00
CA LEU A 48 18.92 8.96 -2.37
C LEU A 48 18.23 8.97 -3.72
N PHE A 49 17.14 9.72 -3.82
CA PHE A 49 16.51 10.01 -5.12
C PHE A 49 15.87 11.40 -5.14
N ASN A 50 15.61 11.87 -6.34
CA ASN A 50 14.87 13.08 -6.57
C ASN A 50 13.37 12.74 -6.68
N MET A 51 12.59 13.11 -5.67
CA MET A 51 11.15 12.94 -5.65
C MET A 51 10.45 14.05 -6.44
N GLY A 52 9.45 13.69 -7.21
CA GLY A 52 8.71 14.59 -8.06
C GLY A 52 9.19 14.57 -9.51
N SER A 53 8.68 15.50 -10.34
CA SER A 53 9.02 15.61 -11.75
C SER A 53 9.66 16.97 -12.09
N PRO A 54 10.68 17.00 -12.97
CA PRO A 54 11.26 18.25 -13.44
C PRO A 54 10.23 19.04 -14.26
N GLU A 55 10.44 20.36 -14.38
CA GLU A 55 9.46 21.25 -15.00
C GLU A 55 9.18 20.97 -16.47
N ASP A 56 10.16 20.41 -17.16
CA ASP A 56 10.10 20.05 -18.58
C ASP A 56 9.55 18.63 -18.83
N GLU A 57 9.20 17.87 -17.79
CA GLU A 57 8.67 16.51 -17.98
C GLU A 57 7.29 16.55 -18.65
N ALA A 58 7.17 15.88 -19.78
CA ALA A 58 5.94 15.83 -20.56
C ALA A 58 4.76 15.25 -19.76
N GLY A 59 3.68 16.02 -19.66
CA GLY A 59 2.48 15.62 -18.93
C GLY A 59 2.53 15.90 -17.43
N ARG A 60 3.59 16.59 -16.95
CA ARG A 60 3.73 17.05 -15.58
C ARG A 60 2.57 17.92 -15.14
N ARG A 61 2.24 17.84 -13.87
CA ARG A 61 1.32 18.76 -13.18
C ARG A 61 2.05 19.52 -12.09
N LYS A 62 1.49 20.69 -11.72
CA LYS A 62 2.06 21.58 -10.70
C LYS A 62 2.23 20.88 -9.34
N ASP A 63 1.34 19.95 -9.00
CA ASP A 63 1.36 19.19 -7.75
C ASP A 63 2.46 18.12 -7.64
N GLU A 64 3.25 17.92 -8.71
CA GLU A 64 4.37 16.97 -8.76
C GLU A 64 5.73 17.62 -8.44
N GLY A 65 5.74 18.81 -7.92
CA GLY A 65 6.94 19.56 -7.56
C GLY A 65 6.72 20.47 -6.36
N PRO A 66 7.76 21.22 -5.94
CA PRO A 66 9.12 21.21 -6.48
C PRO A 66 9.81 19.86 -6.29
N VAL A 67 10.79 19.54 -7.16
CA VAL A 67 11.65 18.36 -6.98
C VAL A 67 12.54 18.60 -5.77
N TYR A 68 12.66 17.58 -4.91
CA TYR A 68 13.54 17.62 -3.74
C TYR A 68 14.23 16.27 -3.50
N VAL A 69 15.33 16.29 -2.75
CA VAL A 69 16.12 15.09 -2.48
C VAL A 69 15.58 14.36 -1.26
N VAL A 70 15.26 13.10 -1.45
CA VAL A 70 14.80 12.20 -0.39
C VAL A 70 15.83 11.11 -0.14
N ARG A 71 16.07 10.82 1.14
CA ARG A 71 16.76 9.64 1.61
C ARG A 71 15.75 8.64 2.16
N LEU A 72 15.78 7.41 1.70
CA LEU A 72 14.97 6.33 2.26
C LEU A 72 15.86 5.27 2.90
N ASN A 73 15.37 4.70 3.99
CA ASN A 73 15.91 3.49 4.57
C ASN A 73 15.44 2.24 3.81
N ASP A 74 16.07 1.09 4.08
CA ASP A 74 15.71 -0.20 3.49
C ASP A 74 14.29 -0.62 3.88
N PHE A 75 13.54 -1.20 2.93
CA PHE A 75 12.21 -1.74 3.17
C PHE A 75 11.89 -2.87 2.20
N TRP A 76 10.88 -3.67 2.52
CA TRP A 76 10.23 -4.57 1.57
C TRP A 76 8.91 -3.98 1.11
N ILE A 77 8.56 -4.23 -0.14
CA ILE A 77 7.28 -3.84 -0.73
C ILE A 77 6.62 -5.04 -1.41
N SER A 78 5.29 -5.13 -1.36
CA SER A 78 4.60 -6.21 -2.04
C SER A 78 4.80 -6.15 -3.55
N LYS A 79 5.12 -7.30 -4.14
CA LYS A 79 5.41 -7.48 -5.57
C LYS A 79 4.27 -7.02 -6.47
N LEU A 80 3.05 -7.24 -6.01
CA LEU A 80 1.79 -6.92 -6.67
C LEU A 80 0.95 -5.99 -5.78
N GLU A 81 -0.06 -5.39 -6.35
CA GLU A 81 -1.22 -4.88 -5.62
C GLU A 81 -1.82 -6.01 -4.79
N ILE A 82 -2.33 -5.73 -3.59
CA ILE A 82 -2.95 -6.77 -2.74
C ILE A 82 -4.16 -7.34 -3.46
N PRO A 83 -4.18 -8.67 -3.76
CA PRO A 83 -5.28 -9.27 -4.49
C PRO A 83 -6.48 -9.53 -3.58
N TRP A 84 -7.66 -9.65 -4.20
CA TRP A 84 -8.92 -9.84 -3.48
C TRP A 84 -8.92 -11.09 -2.59
N ASP A 85 -8.44 -12.20 -3.09
CA ASP A 85 -8.39 -13.47 -2.35
C ASP A 85 -7.45 -13.47 -1.13
N VAL A 86 -6.53 -12.51 -1.05
CA VAL A 86 -5.74 -12.21 0.15
C VAL A 86 -6.49 -11.24 1.06
N TYR A 87 -7.08 -10.17 0.50
CA TYR A 87 -7.83 -9.18 1.27
C TYR A 87 -9.06 -9.79 1.97
N GLU A 88 -9.75 -10.73 1.33
CA GLU A 88 -10.92 -11.40 1.91
C GLU A 88 -10.59 -12.18 3.20
N LEU A 89 -9.34 -12.62 3.41
CA LEU A 89 -8.92 -13.25 4.67
C LEU A 89 -9.03 -12.27 5.85
N PHE A 90 -8.80 -10.99 5.59
CA PHE A 90 -9.02 -9.93 6.57
C PHE A 90 -10.51 -9.70 6.79
N VAL A 91 -11.28 -9.53 5.72
CA VAL A 91 -12.72 -9.25 5.79
C VAL A 91 -13.48 -10.33 6.58
N TYR A 92 -13.12 -11.59 6.38
CA TYR A 92 -13.80 -12.73 7.03
C TYR A 92 -13.08 -13.25 8.29
N SER A 93 -12.02 -12.60 8.74
CA SER A 93 -11.22 -13.09 9.88
C SER A 93 -11.97 -13.14 11.22
N ASN A 94 -13.06 -12.41 11.36
CA ASN A 94 -13.92 -12.45 12.57
C ASN A 94 -14.90 -13.62 12.60
N ALA A 95 -15.15 -14.28 11.46
CA ALA A 95 -16.10 -15.38 11.40
C ALA A 95 -15.55 -16.68 12.01
N ASP A 96 -14.22 -16.86 12.03
CA ASP A 96 -13.60 -18.16 12.28
C ASP A 96 -12.59 -18.21 13.44
N SER A 97 -12.32 -17.10 14.15
CA SER A 97 -11.33 -17.12 15.24
C SER A 97 -11.78 -16.30 16.44
N PRO A 98 -11.85 -16.93 17.63
CA PRO A 98 -11.78 -16.19 18.89
C PRO A 98 -10.50 -15.35 18.89
N ALA A 99 -10.50 -14.28 19.65
CA ALA A 99 -9.36 -13.37 19.82
C ALA A 99 -8.14 -14.11 20.42
N GLU A 100 -7.49 -14.97 19.63
CA GLU A 100 -6.25 -15.62 20.01
C GLU A 100 -5.14 -14.58 19.95
N ASN A 101 -4.68 -14.18 21.13
CA ASN A 101 -3.44 -13.46 21.45
C ASN A 101 -2.88 -12.57 20.30
N ARG A 102 -3.54 -11.44 20.06
CA ARG A 102 -3.10 -10.46 19.06
C ARG A 102 -2.21 -9.37 19.67
N GLY A 103 -1.64 -9.64 20.86
CA GLY A 103 -0.85 -8.68 21.61
C GLY A 103 -1.66 -7.43 21.96
N GLU A 104 -1.01 -6.27 22.01
CA GLU A 104 -1.64 -4.95 22.29
C GLU A 104 -2.34 -4.34 21.07
N ILE A 105 -2.40 -5.04 19.92
CA ILE A 105 -2.99 -4.52 18.69
C ILE A 105 -4.50 -4.71 18.71
N THR A 106 -5.25 -3.63 18.91
CA THR A 106 -6.71 -3.62 18.76
C THR A 106 -7.06 -3.54 17.27
N LEU A 107 -7.77 -4.54 16.77
CA LEU A 107 -8.24 -4.59 15.38
C LEU A 107 -9.67 -4.07 15.29
N ASP A 108 -9.90 -3.21 14.30
CA ASP A 108 -11.23 -2.86 13.82
C ASP A 108 -11.45 -3.60 12.50
N ILE A 109 -12.45 -4.45 12.44
CA ILE A 109 -12.78 -5.26 11.27
C ILE A 109 -14.28 -5.22 11.09
N ASP A 110 -14.71 -4.67 9.96
CA ASP A 110 -16.10 -4.70 9.55
C ASP A 110 -16.31 -5.76 8.45
N GLY A 111 -16.56 -6.99 8.85
CA GLY A 111 -17.03 -8.04 7.95
C GLY A 111 -18.53 -7.90 7.59
N VAL A 112 -19.22 -6.96 8.22
CA VAL A 112 -20.69 -6.85 8.18
C VAL A 112 -21.18 -5.74 7.25
N SER A 113 -20.31 -4.85 6.76
CA SER A 113 -20.70 -3.83 5.76
C SER A 113 -21.15 -4.43 4.42
N GLY A 114 -21.84 -5.55 4.49
CA GLY A 114 -22.38 -6.27 3.34
C GLY A 114 -23.25 -5.42 2.41
N ALA A 115 -23.77 -4.31 2.88
CA ALA A 115 -24.51 -3.36 2.05
C ALA A 115 -23.68 -2.71 0.94
N THR A 116 -22.36 -2.67 1.08
CA THR A 116 -21.44 -2.12 0.07
C THR A 116 -20.82 -3.19 -0.83
N MET A 117 -20.88 -4.45 -0.44
CA MET A 117 -20.38 -5.59 -1.23
C MET A 117 -20.96 -5.67 -2.65
N PRO A 118 -22.22 -5.33 -2.94
CA PRO A 118 -22.78 -5.32 -4.31
C PRO A 118 -22.03 -4.41 -5.29
N TYR A 119 -21.28 -3.43 -4.80
CA TYR A 119 -20.51 -2.52 -5.65
C TYR A 119 -19.14 -3.07 -6.05
N ILE A 120 -18.71 -4.20 -5.47
CA ILE A 120 -17.44 -4.85 -5.76
C ILE A 120 -17.64 -5.81 -6.95
N ASN A 121 -17.16 -5.40 -8.13
CA ASN A 121 -17.35 -6.16 -9.36
C ASN A 121 -16.20 -7.14 -9.66
N TYR A 122 -15.06 -7.05 -8.94
CA TYR A 122 -13.82 -7.77 -9.24
C TYR A 122 -13.30 -8.56 -8.04
N ASN A 123 -14.18 -9.05 -7.19
CA ASN A 123 -13.86 -9.88 -6.02
C ASN A 123 -13.43 -11.31 -6.41
N LYS A 124 -12.48 -11.43 -7.32
CA LYS A 124 -11.98 -12.70 -7.85
C LYS A 124 -10.50 -12.89 -7.53
N PRO A 125 -10.05 -14.15 -7.36
CA PRO A 125 -8.65 -14.45 -7.08
C PRO A 125 -7.69 -13.84 -8.10
N GLY A 126 -6.63 -13.20 -7.58
CA GLY A 126 -5.58 -12.55 -8.36
C GLY A 126 -5.95 -11.18 -8.95
N TYR A 127 -7.19 -10.71 -8.81
CA TYR A 127 -7.54 -9.32 -9.11
C TYR A 127 -7.25 -8.42 -7.92
N PRO A 128 -6.79 -7.17 -8.12
CA PRO A 128 -6.56 -6.24 -7.02
C PRO A 128 -7.80 -6.02 -6.15
N ALA A 129 -7.64 -5.95 -4.85
CA ALA A 129 -8.66 -5.51 -3.93
C ALA A 129 -8.94 -4.02 -4.16
N THR A 130 -10.18 -3.68 -4.53
CA THR A 130 -10.59 -2.32 -4.87
C THR A 130 -11.85 -1.90 -4.12
N ASN A 131 -12.32 -0.68 -4.35
CA ASN A 131 -13.46 -0.09 -3.64
C ASN A 131 -13.24 0.09 -2.13
N ILE A 132 -12.04 -0.05 -1.62
CA ILE A 132 -11.67 0.08 -0.23
C ILE A 132 -11.18 1.50 0.09
N THR A 133 -11.39 1.94 1.32
CA THR A 133 -10.86 3.23 1.79
C THR A 133 -9.38 3.11 2.17
N GLN A 134 -8.69 4.23 2.33
CA GLN A 134 -7.34 4.25 2.88
C GLN A 134 -7.31 3.67 4.31
N TYR A 135 -8.35 3.95 5.11
CA TYR A 135 -8.52 3.38 6.43
C TYR A 135 -8.59 1.85 6.37
N ALA A 136 -9.46 1.28 5.54
CA ALA A 136 -9.61 -0.17 5.39
C ALA A 136 -8.30 -0.85 4.94
N ALA A 137 -7.57 -0.24 4.01
CA ALA A 137 -6.26 -0.72 3.58
C ALA A 137 -5.23 -0.68 4.72
N SER A 138 -5.26 0.35 5.56
CA SER A 138 -4.43 0.46 6.76
C SER A 138 -4.80 -0.59 7.82
N GLN A 139 -6.09 -0.85 8.03
CA GLN A 139 -6.54 -1.90 8.95
C GLN A 139 -6.16 -3.30 8.47
N PHE A 140 -6.15 -3.54 7.17
CA PHE A 140 -5.56 -4.78 6.63
C PHE A 140 -4.09 -4.93 7.02
N CYS A 141 -3.28 -3.87 6.90
CA CYS A 141 -1.87 -3.90 7.33
C CYS A 141 -1.72 -4.19 8.83
N LYS A 142 -2.57 -3.58 9.64
CA LYS A 142 -2.62 -3.77 11.08
C LYS A 142 -2.99 -5.21 11.45
N TRP A 143 -4.01 -5.77 10.79
CA TRP A 143 -4.40 -7.17 10.91
C TRP A 143 -3.27 -8.12 10.49
N LEU A 144 -2.61 -7.84 9.37
CA LEU A 144 -1.50 -8.64 8.89
C LEU A 144 -0.35 -8.63 9.89
N THR A 145 -0.05 -7.46 10.49
CA THR A 145 0.94 -7.33 11.57
C THR A 145 0.59 -8.21 12.76
N ALA A 146 -0.65 -8.15 13.24
CA ALA A 146 -1.11 -8.98 14.36
C ALA A 146 -1.08 -10.48 14.05
N LYS A 147 -1.36 -10.84 12.79
CA LYS A 147 -1.39 -12.24 12.34
C LYS A 147 0.00 -12.86 12.20
N THR A 148 0.97 -12.08 11.73
CA THR A 148 2.29 -12.61 11.34
C THR A 148 3.40 -12.27 12.32
N GLY A 149 3.21 -11.25 13.17
CA GLY A 149 4.25 -10.68 14.02
C GLY A 149 5.22 -9.75 13.28
N ASN A 150 5.13 -9.64 11.94
CA ASN A 150 5.89 -8.71 11.12
C ASN A 150 5.12 -7.40 10.98
N TYR A 151 5.81 -6.26 11.12
CA TYR A 151 5.16 -4.95 11.04
C TYR A 151 4.89 -4.54 9.59
N TYR A 152 3.63 -4.32 9.23
CA TYR A 152 3.18 -3.88 7.90
C TYR A 152 2.41 -2.57 7.97
N ARG A 153 2.53 -1.77 6.90
CA ARG A 153 1.79 -0.52 6.71
C ARG A 153 1.62 -0.21 5.22
N LEU A 154 0.84 0.81 4.91
CA LEU A 154 0.87 1.39 3.57
C LEU A 154 2.24 2.02 3.29
N PRO A 155 2.69 2.08 2.03
CA PRO A 155 3.87 2.85 1.68
C PRO A 155 3.67 4.34 1.96
N THR A 156 4.75 5.06 2.25
CA THR A 156 4.74 6.51 2.10
C THR A 156 4.73 6.87 0.62
N GLU A 157 4.34 8.10 0.29
CA GLU A 157 4.35 8.57 -1.10
C GLU A 157 5.77 8.51 -1.69
N ALA A 158 6.79 8.79 -0.87
CA ALA A 158 8.20 8.72 -1.26
C ALA A 158 8.68 7.28 -1.50
N GLU A 159 8.35 6.34 -0.62
CA GLU A 159 8.67 4.92 -0.81
C GLU A 159 8.03 4.36 -2.07
N TRP A 160 6.76 4.72 -2.31
CA TRP A 160 6.06 4.29 -3.50
C TRP A 160 6.73 4.79 -4.78
N GLU A 161 7.07 6.10 -4.86
CA GLU A 161 7.71 6.68 -6.05
C GLU A 161 9.10 6.11 -6.27
N TYR A 162 9.91 5.95 -5.21
CA TYR A 162 11.23 5.34 -5.27
C TYR A 162 11.18 3.92 -5.83
N ALA A 163 10.30 3.08 -5.29
CA ALA A 163 10.08 1.72 -5.75
C ALA A 163 9.54 1.66 -7.18
N CYS A 164 8.64 2.58 -7.55
CA CYS A 164 8.13 2.70 -8.91
C CYS A 164 9.24 3.04 -9.90
N ARG A 165 10.09 4.01 -9.59
CA ARG A 165 11.19 4.44 -10.46
C ARG A 165 12.23 3.35 -10.67
N ALA A 166 12.57 2.56 -9.66
CA ALA A 166 13.59 1.51 -9.76
C ALA A 166 14.87 2.05 -10.44
N ASP A 167 15.42 3.15 -9.91
CA ASP A 167 16.57 3.94 -10.40
C ASP A 167 16.36 4.70 -11.72
N SER A 168 15.22 4.56 -12.38
CA SER A 168 14.92 5.31 -13.60
C SER A 168 14.74 6.81 -13.30
N LYS A 169 15.45 7.64 -14.05
CA LYS A 169 15.29 9.11 -14.05
C LYS A 169 14.22 9.58 -15.03
N ASN A 170 13.63 8.67 -15.81
CA ASN A 170 12.60 8.96 -16.78
C ASN A 170 11.22 9.08 -16.13
N ALA A 171 10.24 9.55 -16.88
CA ALA A 171 8.85 9.62 -16.48
C ALA A 171 8.26 8.23 -16.12
N PHE A 172 8.82 7.16 -16.66
CA PHE A 172 8.43 5.76 -16.39
C PHE A 172 9.65 4.92 -16.03
N SER A 173 9.44 3.88 -15.25
CA SER A 173 10.50 2.94 -14.85
C SER A 173 11.16 2.20 -16.04
N PHE A 174 10.44 2.07 -17.14
CA PHE A 174 10.89 1.40 -18.37
C PHE A 174 11.45 2.37 -19.42
N GLY A 175 11.72 3.63 -19.08
CA GLY A 175 12.26 4.65 -19.97
C GLY A 175 11.20 5.48 -20.68
N PRO A 176 11.46 5.97 -21.90
CA PRO A 176 10.53 6.80 -22.65
C PRO A 176 9.24 6.05 -23.03
N ALA A 177 8.08 6.70 -22.85
CA ALA A 177 6.75 6.11 -23.00
C ALA A 177 6.42 5.55 -24.39
N SER A 178 7.07 6.05 -25.44
CA SER A 178 6.53 6.02 -26.80
C SER A 178 6.38 4.63 -27.44
N LYS A 179 7.07 3.59 -26.96
CA LYS A 179 7.01 2.25 -27.57
C LYS A 179 6.77 1.08 -26.62
N SER A 180 6.83 1.32 -25.30
CA SER A 180 6.88 0.24 -24.31
C SER A 180 5.70 0.21 -23.34
N ILE A 181 4.93 1.29 -23.23
CA ILE A 181 3.89 1.45 -22.20
C ILE A 181 2.91 0.27 -22.16
N ALA A 182 2.47 -0.24 -23.31
CA ALA A 182 1.52 -1.35 -23.38
C ALA A 182 2.08 -2.67 -22.82
N SER A 183 3.41 -2.82 -22.79
CA SER A 183 4.08 -3.99 -22.22
C SER A 183 4.20 -3.95 -20.71
N TYR A 184 4.14 -2.76 -20.11
CA TYR A 184 4.37 -2.55 -18.67
C TYR A 184 3.12 -2.08 -17.91
N ALA A 185 2.09 -1.59 -18.61
CA ALA A 185 0.96 -0.95 -17.98
C ALA A 185 -0.39 -1.39 -18.56
N TRP A 186 -1.38 -1.51 -17.68
CA TRP A 186 -2.79 -1.48 -18.02
C TRP A 186 -3.31 -0.05 -17.84
N TYR A 187 -3.65 0.60 -18.94
CA TYR A 187 -4.09 2.00 -18.95
C TYR A 187 -5.25 2.18 -19.94
N LYS A 188 -5.79 3.37 -20.06
CA LYS A 188 -6.97 3.68 -20.90
C LYS A 188 -6.85 3.17 -22.35
N GLY A 189 -5.63 3.09 -22.89
CA GLY A 189 -5.41 2.70 -24.28
C GLY A 189 -5.41 1.18 -24.56
N ASN A 190 -5.38 0.33 -23.52
CA ASN A 190 -5.25 -1.12 -23.73
C ASN A 190 -5.98 -1.98 -22.67
N SER A 191 -6.75 -1.38 -21.77
CA SER A 191 -7.39 -2.08 -20.64
C SER A 191 -8.82 -2.56 -20.94
N ASP A 192 -9.39 -2.19 -22.08
CA ASP A 192 -10.81 -2.41 -22.40
C ASP A 192 -11.76 -1.87 -21.32
N GLY A 193 -11.34 -0.76 -20.66
CA GLY A 193 -12.13 -0.08 -19.64
C GLY A 193 -12.28 -0.83 -18.31
N LYS A 194 -11.45 -1.86 -18.04
CA LYS A 194 -11.52 -2.68 -16.82
C LYS A 194 -10.13 -2.91 -16.22
N LEU A 195 -10.09 -3.24 -14.93
CA LEU A 195 -8.88 -3.70 -14.26
C LEU A 195 -8.60 -5.16 -14.61
N HIS A 196 -7.37 -5.58 -14.45
CA HIS A 196 -6.87 -6.90 -14.79
C HIS A 196 -6.24 -7.58 -13.58
N LYS A 197 -5.98 -8.89 -13.68
CA LYS A 197 -5.18 -9.60 -12.69
C LYS A 197 -3.80 -8.97 -12.57
N GLY A 198 -3.30 -8.90 -11.34
CA GLY A 198 -1.94 -8.43 -11.09
C GLY A 198 -0.88 -9.29 -11.78
N GLY A 199 0.24 -8.68 -12.16
CA GLY A 199 1.40 -9.38 -12.71
C GLY A 199 1.29 -9.81 -14.16
N MET A 200 0.29 -9.36 -14.91
CA MET A 200 0.12 -9.73 -16.32
C MET A 200 0.99 -8.90 -17.29
N LYS A 201 1.57 -7.82 -16.83
CA LYS A 201 2.49 -6.99 -17.59
C LYS A 201 3.93 -7.24 -17.14
N LYS A 202 4.91 -6.61 -17.80
CA LYS A 202 6.32 -6.70 -17.38
C LYS A 202 6.55 -5.93 -16.08
N PRO A 203 7.41 -6.42 -15.18
CA PRO A 203 7.80 -5.69 -13.98
C PRO A 203 8.80 -4.59 -14.28
N ASN A 204 9.02 -3.68 -13.33
CA ASN A 204 10.16 -2.77 -13.33
C ASN A 204 11.47 -3.51 -12.98
N ALA A 205 12.59 -2.79 -12.90
CA ALA A 205 13.90 -3.38 -12.64
C ALA A 205 14.03 -4.04 -11.24
N LEU A 206 13.19 -3.66 -10.27
CA LEU A 206 13.12 -4.29 -8.95
C LEU A 206 12.24 -5.56 -8.95
N GLY A 207 11.55 -5.88 -10.05
CA GLY A 207 10.62 -7.01 -10.10
C GLY A 207 9.21 -6.67 -9.63
N LEU A 208 8.86 -5.38 -9.49
CA LEU A 208 7.54 -4.90 -9.09
C LEU A 208 6.63 -4.73 -10.32
N TYR A 209 5.43 -5.27 -10.24
CA TYR A 209 4.43 -5.21 -11.29
C TYR A 209 3.41 -4.11 -11.04
N ASP A 210 2.76 -3.70 -12.13
CA ASP A 210 1.59 -2.81 -12.14
C ASP A 210 1.82 -1.45 -11.45
N MET A 211 3.09 -1.02 -11.34
CA MET A 211 3.45 0.30 -10.81
C MET A 211 2.97 1.46 -11.70
N HIS A 212 2.54 1.17 -12.92
CA HIS A 212 2.05 2.11 -13.90
C HIS A 212 0.68 1.64 -14.43
N GLY A 213 -0.41 2.08 -13.79
CA GLY A 213 -1.78 1.71 -14.21
C GLY A 213 -2.37 0.56 -13.41
N ASN A 214 -3.18 -0.26 -14.02
CA ASN A 214 -4.08 -1.24 -13.41
C ASN A 214 -5.00 -0.59 -12.37
N VAL A 215 -4.62 -0.49 -11.09
CA VAL A 215 -5.35 0.32 -10.12
C VAL A 215 -4.44 1.37 -9.47
N ALA A 216 -4.99 2.53 -9.16
CA ALA A 216 -4.29 3.52 -8.36
C ALA A 216 -4.16 3.02 -6.92
N GLU A 217 -3.05 3.32 -6.25
CA GLU A 217 -2.72 2.72 -4.99
C GLU A 217 -2.68 3.73 -3.84
N TRP A 218 -3.34 3.37 -2.75
CA TRP A 218 -3.25 4.15 -1.53
C TRP A 218 -1.83 4.21 -1.00
N VAL A 219 -1.40 5.41 -0.65
CA VAL A 219 -0.23 5.67 0.20
C VAL A 219 -0.69 6.34 1.50
N ILE A 220 0.19 6.44 2.50
CA ILE A 220 -0.19 6.97 3.81
C ILE A 220 -0.47 8.47 3.81
N ASP A 221 0.09 9.20 2.85
CA ASP A 221 0.18 10.65 2.85
C ASP A 221 -1.13 11.36 2.53
N ARG A 222 -1.28 12.57 3.11
CA ARG A 222 -2.27 13.54 2.68
C ARG A 222 -1.86 14.16 1.34
N TYR A 223 -2.83 14.61 0.57
CA TYR A 223 -2.56 15.27 -0.69
C TYR A 223 -2.55 16.79 -0.56
N GLU A 224 -1.43 17.41 -0.95
CA GLU A 224 -1.28 18.84 -1.03
C GLU A 224 -1.42 19.33 -2.50
N ARG A 225 -2.39 20.23 -2.75
CA ARG A 225 -2.70 20.73 -4.09
C ARG A 225 -1.56 21.54 -4.71
N ASN A 226 -0.78 22.20 -3.87
CA ASN A 226 0.34 23.04 -4.30
C ASN A 226 1.64 22.27 -4.52
N GLY A 227 1.60 20.96 -4.35
CA GLY A 227 2.77 20.09 -4.47
C GLY A 227 3.49 19.89 -3.15
N TYR A 228 4.77 19.61 -3.25
CA TYR A 228 5.61 19.34 -2.08
C TYR A 228 6.06 20.66 -1.42
N PRO A 229 6.35 20.64 -0.11
CA PRO A 229 7.03 21.76 0.54
C PRO A 229 8.39 22.06 -0.12
N HIS A 230 8.84 23.29 0.00
CA HIS A 230 10.20 23.65 -0.41
C HIS A 230 11.20 23.16 0.64
N TYR A 231 11.87 22.06 0.35
CA TYR A 231 12.95 21.56 1.19
C TYR A 231 14.30 22.04 0.63
N THR A 232 15.15 22.58 1.51
CA THR A 232 16.52 22.99 1.20
C THR A 232 17.52 21.89 1.46
N ASP A 233 17.16 20.96 2.37
CA ASP A 233 18.01 19.87 2.81
C ASP A 233 17.43 18.51 2.36
N ILE A 234 18.26 17.47 2.51
CA ILE A 234 17.82 16.09 2.27
C ILE A 234 16.81 15.71 3.36
N VAL A 235 15.64 15.25 2.94
CA VAL A 235 14.59 14.77 3.85
C VAL A 235 14.66 13.25 3.96
N THR A 236 14.75 12.74 5.18
CA THR A 236 14.84 11.29 5.42
C THR A 236 13.47 10.72 5.77
N ASP A 237 13.06 9.66 5.06
CA ASP A 237 11.80 8.93 5.23
C ASP A 237 10.57 9.85 5.40
N PRO A 238 10.34 10.81 4.49
CA PRO A 238 9.25 11.76 4.63
C PRO A 238 7.89 11.08 4.52
N PHE A 239 6.96 11.51 5.36
CA PHE A 239 5.53 11.24 5.20
C PHE A 239 4.71 12.33 5.87
N GLN A 240 3.49 12.51 5.43
CA GLN A 240 2.58 13.50 6.00
C GLN A 240 1.20 12.88 6.22
N LEU A 241 0.87 12.58 7.47
CA LEU A 241 -0.48 12.16 7.83
C LEU A 241 -1.46 13.31 7.62
N GLY A 242 -2.64 12.99 7.13
CA GLY A 242 -3.72 13.95 7.05
C GLY A 242 -4.65 13.84 8.26
N GLU A 243 -5.13 14.98 8.72
CA GLU A 243 -6.19 15.08 9.74
C GLU A 243 -7.58 15.04 9.12
N GLU A 244 -7.68 15.30 7.80
CA GLU A 244 -8.93 15.31 7.06
C GLU A 244 -9.13 14.02 6.25
N LEU A 245 -10.39 13.67 6.00
CA LEU A 245 -10.74 12.50 5.20
C LEU A 245 -10.36 12.67 3.72
N TYR A 246 -10.42 13.89 3.21
CA TYR A 246 -10.10 14.25 1.82
C TYR A 246 -9.30 15.56 1.73
N PRO A 247 -8.40 15.67 0.77
CA PRO A 247 -7.90 14.64 -0.14
C PRO A 247 -6.75 13.82 0.46
N ARG A 248 -6.69 12.53 0.10
CA ARG A 248 -5.59 11.59 0.41
C ARG A 248 -4.92 11.16 -0.87
N VAL A 249 -3.61 10.90 -0.82
CA VAL A 249 -2.83 10.54 -2.02
C VAL A 249 -3.13 9.12 -2.49
N VAL A 250 -3.23 8.97 -3.82
CA VAL A 250 -3.09 7.71 -4.53
C VAL A 250 -2.05 7.84 -5.64
N ARG A 251 -1.31 6.77 -5.92
CA ARG A 251 -0.21 6.75 -6.88
C ARG A 251 -0.45 5.74 -8.00
N GLY A 252 0.38 5.78 -9.07
CA GLY A 252 0.37 4.83 -10.17
C GLY A 252 -0.65 5.12 -11.27
N GLY A 253 -1.73 5.83 -10.95
CA GLY A 253 -2.88 5.94 -11.84
C GLY A 253 -3.54 4.58 -12.06
N SER A 254 -4.48 4.49 -12.99
CA SER A 254 -5.29 3.28 -13.16
C SER A 254 -5.53 2.92 -14.63
N TYR A 255 -6.20 1.81 -14.84
CA TYR A 255 -6.69 1.38 -16.14
C TYR A 255 -7.59 2.42 -16.86
N LYS A 256 -8.13 3.39 -16.14
CA LYS A 256 -8.95 4.48 -16.70
C LYS A 256 -8.12 5.66 -17.22
N ASP A 257 -6.85 5.73 -16.85
CA ASP A 257 -6.03 6.92 -17.02
C ASP A 257 -5.23 6.91 -18.32
N LYS A 258 -4.93 8.12 -18.81
CA LYS A 258 -4.04 8.33 -19.95
C LYS A 258 -2.56 8.22 -19.49
N PRO A 259 -1.60 8.01 -20.41
CA PRO A 259 -0.17 7.90 -20.07
C PRO A 259 0.36 8.98 -19.13
N ALA A 260 -0.04 10.22 -19.31
CA ALA A 260 0.37 11.34 -18.45
C ALA A 260 0.02 11.16 -16.95
N ARG A 261 -0.97 10.28 -16.62
CA ARG A 261 -1.42 10.07 -15.25
C ARG A 261 -0.87 8.81 -14.59
N ILE A 262 -0.15 7.98 -15.35
CA ILE A 262 0.48 6.75 -14.85
C ILE A 262 2.01 6.85 -14.84
N ARG A 263 2.59 8.08 -14.89
CA ARG A 263 4.03 8.35 -14.72
C ARG A 263 4.44 8.10 -13.26
N SER A 264 5.72 7.84 -13.04
CA SER A 264 6.25 7.59 -11.68
C SER A 264 5.94 8.73 -10.71
N ALA A 265 6.08 10.00 -11.15
CA ALA A 265 5.81 11.18 -10.32
C ALA A 265 4.33 11.61 -10.30
N ALA A 266 3.47 11.03 -11.13
CA ALA A 266 2.07 11.45 -11.22
C ALA A 266 1.32 11.18 -9.92
N ARG A 267 0.63 12.20 -9.40
CA ARG A 267 -0.15 12.16 -8.16
C ARG A 267 -1.64 12.10 -8.46
N GLY A 268 -2.36 11.26 -7.75
CA GLY A 268 -3.81 11.24 -7.68
C GLY A 268 -4.29 11.52 -6.25
N TYR A 269 -5.60 11.74 -6.09
CA TYR A 269 -6.14 12.00 -4.77
C TYR A 269 -7.60 11.55 -4.63
N SER A 270 -7.97 11.21 -3.41
CA SER A 270 -9.32 10.82 -3.04
C SER A 270 -10.31 12.00 -3.11
N LYS A 271 -11.58 11.65 -3.37
CA LYS A 271 -12.66 12.62 -3.51
C LYS A 271 -13.90 12.11 -2.80
N ARG A 272 -14.69 13.01 -2.24
CA ARG A 272 -16.01 12.70 -1.65
C ARG A 272 -16.93 11.92 -2.63
N SER A 273 -16.81 12.18 -3.93
CA SER A 273 -17.58 11.47 -4.97
C SER A 273 -17.28 9.97 -5.07
N TRP A 274 -16.21 9.47 -4.45
CA TRP A 274 -15.91 8.04 -4.40
C TRP A 274 -16.84 7.22 -3.51
N LYS A 275 -17.66 7.92 -2.69
CA LYS A 275 -18.72 7.34 -1.85
C LYS A 275 -20.14 7.81 -2.26
N LYS A 276 -20.30 8.24 -3.51
CA LYS A 276 -21.58 8.82 -3.96
C LYS A 276 -22.76 7.86 -3.80
N ARG A 277 -22.56 6.58 -4.12
CA ARG A 277 -23.61 5.54 -4.04
C ARG A 277 -23.70 4.85 -2.68
N ASP A 278 -22.87 5.22 -1.71
CA ASP A 278 -22.96 4.66 -0.37
C ASP A 278 -24.24 5.11 0.31
N PRO A 279 -25.16 4.19 0.71
CA PRO A 279 -26.42 4.53 1.33
C PRO A 279 -26.31 4.86 2.83
N GLN A 280 -25.16 4.60 3.45
CA GLN A 280 -24.98 4.74 4.89
C GLN A 280 -24.89 6.21 5.34
N SER A 281 -25.28 6.48 6.60
CA SER A 281 -25.07 7.75 7.29
C SER A 281 -24.71 7.47 8.76
N PRO A 282 -23.48 7.75 9.19
CA PRO A 282 -22.33 8.24 8.40
C PRO A 282 -21.91 7.27 7.31
N LYS A 283 -21.22 7.78 6.28
CA LYS A 283 -20.70 6.97 5.19
C LYS A 283 -19.75 5.88 5.70
N SER A 284 -19.71 4.75 5.00
CA SER A 284 -18.84 3.62 5.36
C SER A 284 -17.41 4.05 5.58
N LEU A 285 -16.80 3.60 6.68
CA LEU A 285 -15.35 3.75 6.90
C LEU A 285 -14.53 2.83 6.00
N TRP A 286 -15.16 1.75 5.48
CA TRP A 286 -14.49 0.64 4.83
C TRP A 286 -14.50 0.72 3.31
N TRP A 287 -15.58 1.25 2.72
CA TRP A 287 -15.84 1.14 1.29
C TRP A 287 -15.97 2.49 0.60
N ASN A 288 -15.33 2.58 -0.56
CA ASN A 288 -15.51 3.64 -1.56
C ASN A 288 -16.32 3.08 -2.72
N THR A 289 -17.64 3.19 -2.67
CA THR A 289 -18.58 2.56 -3.63
C THR A 289 -18.32 2.87 -5.09
N ASP A 290 -17.65 4.01 -5.37
CA ASP A 290 -17.43 4.51 -6.73
C ASP A 290 -15.94 4.53 -7.13
N ALA A 291 -15.05 3.89 -6.33
CA ALA A 291 -13.61 3.87 -6.57
C ALA A 291 -13.07 2.48 -6.95
N VAL A 292 -13.73 1.81 -7.91
CA VAL A 292 -13.29 0.50 -8.44
C VAL A 292 -11.89 0.51 -9.07
N HIS A 293 -11.32 1.68 -9.28
CA HIS A 293 -10.00 1.92 -9.86
C HIS A 293 -8.92 2.20 -8.81
N VAL A 294 -9.21 1.97 -7.53
CA VAL A 294 -8.28 2.23 -6.42
C VAL A 294 -8.15 1.00 -5.57
N GLY A 295 -6.92 0.56 -5.40
CA GLY A 295 -6.47 -0.53 -4.53
C GLY A 295 -5.29 -0.11 -3.67
N PHE A 296 -4.40 -1.03 -3.32
CA PHE A 296 -3.22 -0.74 -2.52
C PHE A 296 -2.17 -1.83 -2.62
N ARG A 297 -0.94 -1.47 -2.25
CA ARG A 297 0.14 -2.40 -1.89
C ARG A 297 0.64 -2.09 -0.48
N ILE A 298 1.50 -2.96 0.07
CA ILE A 298 1.99 -2.83 1.43
C ILE A 298 3.51 -2.78 1.48
N VAL A 299 4.02 -2.21 2.56
CA VAL A 299 5.45 -2.20 2.86
C VAL A 299 5.73 -2.76 4.27
N ARG A 300 6.95 -3.24 4.44
CA ARG A 300 7.55 -3.62 5.71
C ARG A 300 8.91 -2.91 5.82
N PRO A 301 9.10 -2.00 6.77
CA PRO A 301 10.40 -1.38 6.98
C PRO A 301 11.40 -2.43 7.50
N ARG A 302 12.66 -2.36 7.07
CA ARG A 302 13.72 -3.23 7.59
C ARG A 302 14.06 -2.89 9.02
N THR A 303 14.16 -1.60 9.32
CA THR A 303 14.35 -1.09 10.68
C THR A 303 13.00 -0.62 11.20
N LEU A 304 12.54 -1.22 12.29
CA LEU A 304 11.27 -0.82 12.88
C LEU A 304 11.38 0.58 13.50
N PRO A 305 10.36 1.43 13.36
CA PRO A 305 10.22 2.62 14.17
C PRO A 305 10.20 2.29 15.66
N ALA A 306 10.45 3.27 16.52
CA ALA A 306 10.28 3.08 17.95
C ALA A 306 8.86 2.58 18.27
N GLN A 307 8.70 1.74 19.29
CA GLN A 307 7.41 1.15 19.65
C GLN A 307 6.30 2.19 19.82
N SER A 308 6.63 3.35 20.41
CA SER A 308 5.72 4.48 20.55
C SER A 308 5.30 5.16 19.25
N GLU A 309 5.97 4.85 18.14
CA GLU A 309 5.74 5.47 16.84
C GLU A 309 5.06 4.53 15.83
N LEU A 310 5.00 3.22 16.12
CA LEU A 310 4.42 2.24 15.20
C LEU A 310 2.98 2.59 14.83
N THR A 311 2.18 3.04 15.79
CA THR A 311 0.77 3.40 15.56
C THR A 311 0.59 4.63 14.68
N LYS A 312 1.58 5.52 14.58
CA LYS A 312 1.50 6.74 13.75
C LYS A 312 1.35 6.42 12.25
N TYR A 313 1.77 5.24 11.83
CA TYR A 313 1.69 4.83 10.42
C TYR A 313 0.38 4.10 10.08
N TRP A 314 -0.50 3.89 11.04
CA TRP A 314 -1.84 3.35 10.80
C TRP A 314 -2.87 4.47 10.83
N ILE A 315 -3.73 4.46 9.83
CA ILE A 315 -4.72 5.52 9.64
C ILE A 315 -5.82 5.39 10.70
N GLU A 316 -6.12 6.51 11.38
CA GLU A 316 -7.23 6.61 12.30
C GLU A 316 -8.57 6.79 11.57
N PRO A 317 -9.69 6.29 12.14
CA PRO A 317 -10.99 6.39 11.51
C PRO A 317 -11.53 7.82 11.55
N LEU A 318 -11.90 8.34 10.38
CA LEU A 318 -12.55 9.65 10.24
C LEU A 318 -13.97 9.45 9.65
N LYS A 319 -15.00 9.88 10.39
CA LYS A 319 -16.40 9.75 9.97
C LYS A 319 -16.77 10.85 8.97
N GLU A 320 -17.53 10.48 7.95
CA GLU A 320 -18.15 11.39 6.97
C GLU A 320 -19.66 11.37 7.12
N TYR A 321 -20.25 12.53 7.42
CA TYR A 321 -21.67 12.74 7.54
C TYR A 321 -22.26 13.42 6.31
#